data_48d54976280cb7ec31c4aaa9fca9e70a
#
_entry.id   48d54976280cb7ec31c4aaa9fca9e70a
#
_cell.length_a   1.000
_cell.length_b   1.000
_cell.length_c   1.000
_cell.angle_alpha   90.00
_cell.angle_beta   90.00
_cell.angle_gamma   90.00
#
_symmetry.space_group_name_H-M   'P 1'
#
loop_
_entity.id
_entity.type
_entity.pdbx_description
1 polymer ?
#
loop_
_entity_poly.entity_id
_entity_poly.type
_entity_poly.pdbx_seq_one_letter_code
_entity_poly.pdbx_strand_id
1 'polypeptide(L)'
;MNTEISGVILQWTLLVTLCYPLGRYIAKVYRGERTWLDFMAPVERAIYRFCGIDPAVEMNWKQFLKALLTVNLFWFFWGMLLLVFQGWLPLNPDGNPGQSPDLAFNTCISFMVNCNLQHYSGETGLSYFTQLFVIMLFQFVTAACGMAAMAGMMKALAGKTKKTIGNFWVFLTRSVTRILLPLSLAVGILLVINGTPMSFDGKQTLTTLEGAEQVISQGPTAAIVPIKQLGTNGGGYFGTNSAHPLENPNAFTNILECWSILILPMAMVFAFGFYTRRRRLAAWIFGVMLLAYTAGVFLSVWQETGGSRQIDGMGISQELGSMEGKEIRIGSAASAMWGMVTTVTSNGSVDSMHDSQTPLSGMMQMLNMQINCWFGGVGVGWMNYFAFLIIAVFISGLMVGRTPEFLGRKVEAREMKIATLVVLLHPFLILVGTGISAAVAAANPEIGWLNNPSFHGLSEMLYEYTSSAANNGSGFEGLADNTPFWNISTGIALIMGRYFPIVGQVAIAGLLASKKCIPESAGTLRTDTGTFSLMTFAVIIIVAALSFFPALALGPIADYLTF
;
A
#
# COMPACT_ATOMS: atom_id res chain seq x y z
N MET A 1 21.58 12.95 -21.72
CA MET A 1 21.00 12.36 -20.50
C MET A 1 19.66 11.77 -20.91
N ASN A 2 19.42 10.52 -20.62
CA ASN A 2 18.17 9.86 -20.98
C ASN A 2 16.99 10.63 -20.33
N THR A 3 15.97 10.99 -21.10
CA THR A 3 14.81 11.77 -20.64
C THR A 3 14.03 11.02 -19.54
N GLU A 4 14.02 9.69 -19.59
CA GLU A 4 13.41 8.84 -18.56
C GLU A 4 14.10 8.98 -17.21
N ILE A 5 15.44 8.95 -17.16
CA ILE A 5 16.21 9.15 -15.92
C ILE A 5 15.97 10.56 -15.35
N SER A 6 15.82 11.58 -16.22
CA SER A 6 15.45 12.93 -15.77
C SER A 6 14.08 12.93 -15.11
N GLY A 7 13.12 12.18 -15.64
CA GLY A 7 11.78 12.00 -15.06
C GLY A 7 11.84 11.37 -13.67
N VAL A 8 12.64 10.31 -13.50
CA VAL A 8 12.87 9.65 -12.19
C VAL A 8 13.44 10.64 -11.16
N ILE A 9 14.46 11.43 -11.54
CA ILE A 9 15.07 12.43 -10.65
C ILE A 9 14.07 13.53 -10.29
N LEU A 10 13.32 14.04 -11.28
CA LEU A 10 12.29 15.06 -11.06
C LEU A 10 11.25 14.59 -10.05
N GLN A 11 10.73 13.39 -10.27
CA GLN A 11 9.71 12.81 -9.40
C GLN A 11 10.22 12.60 -7.97
N TRP A 12 11.42 12.04 -7.81
CA TRP A 12 12.06 11.88 -6.51
C TRP A 12 12.21 13.24 -5.79
N THR A 13 12.65 14.27 -6.50
CA THR A 13 12.82 15.62 -5.96
C THR A 13 11.48 16.22 -5.53
N LEU A 14 10.43 16.10 -6.34
CA LEU A 14 9.08 16.58 -6.00
C LEU A 14 8.52 15.89 -4.76
N LEU A 15 8.70 14.58 -4.64
CA LEU A 15 8.27 13.81 -3.47
C LEU A 15 8.93 14.32 -2.19
N VAL A 16 10.26 14.39 -2.18
CA VAL A 16 11.03 14.79 -0.99
C VAL A 16 10.74 16.24 -0.58
N THR A 17 10.55 17.14 -1.54
CA THR A 17 10.29 18.55 -1.24
C THR A 17 8.87 18.81 -0.75
N LEU A 18 7.86 18.13 -1.31
CA LEU A 18 6.45 18.40 -1.02
C LEU A 18 5.90 17.61 0.18
N CYS A 19 6.52 16.49 0.57
CA CYS A 19 6.04 15.68 1.70
C CYS A 19 6.15 16.42 3.06
N TYR A 20 7.14 17.29 3.23
CA TYR A 20 7.33 18.04 4.48
C TYR A 20 6.22 19.06 4.75
N PRO A 21 5.87 20.00 3.83
CA PRO A 21 4.75 20.92 4.03
C PRO A 21 3.41 20.20 4.14
N LEU A 22 3.20 19.13 3.37
CA LEU A 22 1.99 18.32 3.47
C LEU A 22 1.88 17.63 4.83
N GLY A 23 2.97 17.09 5.36
CA GLY A 23 2.99 16.50 6.70
C GLY A 23 2.64 17.50 7.80
N ARG A 24 3.11 18.76 7.67
CA ARG A 24 2.71 19.84 8.58
C ARG A 24 1.21 20.14 8.50
N TYR A 25 0.65 20.15 7.30
CA TYR A 25 -0.79 20.32 7.08
C TYR A 25 -1.60 19.20 7.72
N ILE A 26 -1.25 17.93 7.46
CA ILE A 26 -1.91 16.75 8.03
C ILE A 26 -1.91 16.80 9.56
N ALA A 27 -0.79 17.17 10.19
CA ALA A 27 -0.70 17.33 11.64
C ALA A 27 -1.67 18.39 12.19
N LYS A 28 -1.87 19.52 11.48
CA LYS A 28 -2.85 20.55 11.83
C LYS A 28 -4.28 20.02 11.76
N VAL A 29 -4.62 19.29 10.70
CA VAL A 29 -5.94 18.67 10.52
C VAL A 29 -6.29 17.77 11.69
N TYR A 30 -5.39 16.88 12.10
CA TYR A 30 -5.64 15.95 13.21
C TYR A 30 -5.62 16.60 14.60
N ARG A 31 -4.92 17.72 14.76
CA ARG A 31 -5.00 18.52 15.99
C ARG A 31 -6.28 19.34 16.07
N GLY A 32 -7.03 19.49 14.98
CA GLY A 32 -8.19 20.36 14.89
C GLY A 32 -7.83 21.85 14.84
N GLU A 33 -6.61 22.18 14.41
CA GLU A 33 -6.20 23.56 14.16
C GLU A 33 -6.88 24.09 12.90
N ARG A 34 -7.03 25.41 12.81
CA ARG A 34 -7.62 26.07 11.64
C ARG A 34 -6.81 25.79 10.37
N THR A 35 -7.51 25.45 9.30
CA THR A 35 -6.96 25.19 7.98
C THR A 35 -7.80 25.92 6.90
N TRP A 36 -7.26 26.04 5.69
CA TRP A 36 -7.98 26.64 4.57
C TRP A 36 -9.22 25.81 4.15
N LEU A 37 -9.30 24.53 4.54
CA LEU A 37 -10.46 23.64 4.31
C LEU A 37 -11.54 23.70 5.41
N ASP A 38 -11.50 24.68 6.30
CA ASP A 38 -12.51 24.79 7.36
C ASP A 38 -13.93 25.05 6.81
N PHE A 39 -14.07 25.43 5.53
CA PHE A 39 -15.37 25.48 4.86
C PHE A 39 -16.04 24.09 4.73
N MET A 40 -15.30 22.97 4.90
CA MET A 40 -15.86 21.62 4.98
C MET A 40 -16.47 21.28 6.34
N ALA A 41 -16.27 22.10 7.36
CA ALA A 41 -16.79 21.86 8.72
C ALA A 41 -18.33 21.69 8.81
N PRO A 42 -19.16 22.39 8.00
CA PRO A 42 -20.60 22.13 7.97
C PRO A 42 -20.93 20.71 7.48
N VAL A 43 -20.20 20.20 6.48
CA VAL A 43 -20.37 18.84 5.95
C VAL A 43 -19.99 17.81 7.03
N GLU A 44 -18.87 18.02 7.72
CA GLU A 44 -18.46 17.16 8.84
C GLU A 44 -19.52 17.12 9.94
N ARG A 45 -20.07 18.27 10.33
CA ARG A 45 -21.15 18.35 11.33
C ARG A 45 -22.44 17.65 10.87
N ALA A 46 -22.78 17.73 9.60
CA ALA A 46 -23.93 17.00 9.04
C ALA A 46 -23.71 15.48 9.13
N ILE A 47 -22.52 14.99 8.77
CA ILE A 47 -22.13 13.58 8.90
C ILE A 47 -22.23 13.14 10.38
N TYR A 48 -21.64 13.89 11.31
CA TYR A 48 -21.69 13.54 12.74
C TYR A 48 -23.13 13.48 13.26
N ARG A 49 -23.97 14.44 12.86
CA ARG A 49 -25.39 14.45 13.26
C ARG A 49 -26.15 13.25 12.69
N PHE A 50 -25.95 12.96 11.41
CA PHE A 50 -26.62 11.84 10.74
C PHE A 50 -26.21 10.49 11.32
N CYS A 51 -24.92 10.31 11.62
CA CYS A 51 -24.38 9.07 12.19
C CYS A 51 -24.46 8.98 13.71
N GLY A 52 -25.02 9.98 14.41
CA GLY A 52 -25.08 9.99 15.89
C GLY A 52 -23.71 10.06 16.56
N ILE A 53 -22.71 10.66 15.91
CA ILE A 53 -21.34 10.78 16.42
C ILE A 53 -21.22 12.05 17.26
N ASP A 54 -20.80 11.90 18.53
CA ASP A 54 -20.36 13.02 19.34
C ASP A 54 -18.85 13.24 19.17
N PRO A 55 -18.42 14.33 18.52
CA PRO A 55 -17.00 14.60 18.27
C PRO A 55 -16.20 14.94 19.53
N ALA A 56 -16.87 15.26 20.66
CA ALA A 56 -16.22 15.58 21.93
C ALA A 56 -15.83 14.33 22.74
N VAL A 57 -16.47 13.20 22.47
CA VAL A 57 -16.19 11.94 23.19
C VAL A 57 -14.86 11.35 22.73
N GLU A 58 -13.93 11.20 23.65
CA GLU A 58 -12.66 10.50 23.41
C GLU A 58 -12.78 9.01 23.74
N MET A 59 -12.24 8.17 22.87
CA MET A 59 -12.25 6.70 22.98
C MET A 59 -10.94 6.22 23.60
N ASN A 60 -11.02 5.18 24.43
CA ASN A 60 -9.85 4.38 24.75
C ASN A 60 -9.47 3.47 23.56
N TRP A 61 -8.28 2.86 23.57
CA TRP A 61 -7.79 2.08 22.45
C TRP A 61 -8.70 0.90 22.07
N LYS A 62 -9.41 0.28 23.04
CA LYS A 62 -10.35 -0.82 22.76
C LYS A 62 -11.62 -0.32 22.06
N GLN A 63 -12.17 0.81 22.51
CA GLN A 63 -13.34 1.44 21.88
C GLN A 63 -12.99 1.92 20.47
N PHE A 64 -11.80 2.47 20.29
CA PHE A 64 -11.29 2.92 19.00
C PHE A 64 -11.18 1.76 18.01
N LEU A 65 -10.56 0.64 18.43
CA LEU A 65 -10.46 -0.57 17.60
C LEU A 65 -11.83 -1.18 17.32
N LYS A 66 -12.75 -1.21 18.31
CA LYS A 66 -14.13 -1.66 18.09
C LYS A 66 -14.81 -0.85 17.00
N ALA A 67 -14.69 0.48 17.02
CA ALA A 67 -15.25 1.35 15.98
C ALA A 67 -14.65 1.05 14.61
N LEU A 68 -13.31 0.91 14.51
CA LEU A 68 -12.60 0.57 13.27
C LEU A 68 -13.08 -0.78 12.71
N LEU A 69 -13.14 -1.82 13.54
CA LEU A 69 -13.55 -3.15 13.08
C LEU A 69 -15.04 -3.18 12.70
N THR A 70 -15.90 -2.46 13.45
CA THR A 70 -17.34 -2.41 13.15
C THR A 70 -17.61 -1.77 11.79
N VAL A 71 -16.95 -0.66 11.45
CA VAL A 71 -17.16 0.00 10.14
C VAL A 71 -16.66 -0.89 8.99
N ASN A 72 -15.53 -1.59 9.18
CA ASN A 72 -15.05 -2.50 8.15
C ASN A 72 -15.96 -3.74 7.98
N LEU A 73 -16.51 -4.26 9.07
CA LEU A 73 -17.49 -5.36 8.99
C LEU A 73 -18.77 -4.92 8.25
N PHE A 74 -19.24 -3.68 8.46
CA PHE A 74 -20.37 -3.12 7.71
C PHE A 74 -20.06 -3.08 6.21
N TRP A 75 -18.87 -2.59 5.82
CA TRP A 75 -18.45 -2.52 4.43
C TRP A 75 -18.26 -3.90 3.80
N PHE A 76 -17.87 -4.91 4.58
CA PHE A 76 -17.82 -6.28 4.07
C PHE A 76 -19.18 -6.76 3.55
N PHE A 77 -20.23 -6.63 4.35
CA PHE A 77 -21.57 -7.03 3.91
C PHE A 77 -22.08 -6.19 2.75
N TRP A 78 -21.81 -4.87 2.77
CA TRP A 78 -22.14 -3.98 1.67
C TRP A 78 -21.47 -4.40 0.36
N GLY A 79 -20.16 -4.62 0.37
CA GLY A 79 -19.38 -5.02 -0.80
C GLY A 79 -19.81 -6.38 -1.35
N MET A 80 -19.95 -7.39 -0.48
CA MET A 80 -20.43 -8.72 -0.89
C MET A 80 -21.79 -8.66 -1.58
N LEU A 81 -22.74 -7.91 -1.00
CA LEU A 81 -24.07 -7.76 -1.56
C LEU A 81 -24.02 -7.17 -2.98
N LEU A 82 -23.27 -6.07 -3.15
CA LEU A 82 -23.23 -5.38 -4.44
C LEU A 82 -22.46 -6.17 -5.51
N LEU A 83 -21.36 -6.82 -5.16
CA LEU A 83 -20.55 -7.58 -6.12
C LEU A 83 -21.27 -8.83 -6.63
N VAL A 84 -21.97 -9.56 -5.76
CA VAL A 84 -22.72 -10.76 -6.17
C VAL A 84 -23.95 -10.40 -7.01
N PHE A 85 -24.63 -9.30 -6.68
CA PHE A 85 -25.89 -8.93 -7.32
C PHE A 85 -25.75 -7.79 -8.36
N GLN A 86 -24.55 -7.43 -8.77
CA GLN A 86 -24.32 -6.29 -9.67
C GLN A 86 -25.03 -6.41 -11.03
N GLY A 87 -25.27 -7.62 -11.52
CA GLY A 87 -25.98 -7.83 -12.79
C GLY A 87 -27.42 -7.27 -12.80
N TRP A 88 -28.02 -7.06 -11.61
CA TRP A 88 -29.35 -6.48 -11.44
C TRP A 88 -29.36 -4.99 -11.08
N LEU A 89 -28.17 -4.41 -10.85
CA LEU A 89 -28.02 -3.04 -10.43
C LEU A 89 -28.01 -2.07 -11.64
N PRO A 90 -28.38 -0.81 -11.45
CA PRO A 90 -28.29 0.21 -12.49
C PRO A 90 -26.83 0.50 -12.87
N LEU A 91 -26.62 1.33 -13.89
CA LEU A 91 -25.29 1.70 -14.39
C LEU A 91 -24.45 0.48 -14.83
N ASN A 92 -25.10 -0.46 -15.51
CA ASN A 92 -24.46 -1.63 -16.10
C ASN A 92 -24.75 -1.71 -17.61
N PRO A 93 -24.26 -0.74 -18.41
CA PRO A 93 -24.57 -0.68 -19.83
C PRO A 93 -23.99 -1.86 -20.62
N ASP A 94 -22.92 -2.45 -20.12
CA ASP A 94 -22.22 -3.57 -20.76
C ASP A 94 -22.79 -4.97 -20.35
N GLY A 95 -23.76 -5.00 -19.44
CA GLY A 95 -24.42 -6.24 -18.99
C GLY A 95 -23.49 -7.17 -18.21
N ASN A 96 -22.49 -6.64 -17.51
CA ASN A 96 -21.55 -7.46 -16.74
C ASN A 96 -22.27 -8.26 -15.66
N PRO A 97 -22.03 -9.59 -15.54
CA PRO A 97 -22.71 -10.47 -14.59
C PRO A 97 -22.24 -10.23 -13.15
N GLY A 98 -22.95 -10.79 -12.17
CA GLY A 98 -22.47 -10.86 -10.79
C GLY A 98 -21.20 -11.70 -10.67
N GLN A 99 -20.31 -11.33 -9.74
CA GLN A 99 -19.13 -12.13 -9.44
C GLN A 99 -19.53 -13.45 -8.74
N SER A 100 -18.73 -14.50 -8.96
CA SER A 100 -18.86 -15.74 -8.17
C SER A 100 -18.60 -15.43 -6.67
N PRO A 101 -19.21 -16.20 -5.74
CA PRO A 101 -19.08 -15.90 -4.31
C PRO A 101 -17.64 -15.88 -3.78
N ASP A 102 -16.76 -16.73 -4.31
CA ASP A 102 -15.34 -16.78 -3.96
C ASP A 102 -14.56 -15.58 -4.49
N LEU A 103 -14.79 -15.18 -5.75
CA LEU A 103 -14.21 -13.97 -6.32
C LEU A 103 -14.75 -12.71 -5.64
N ALA A 104 -16.06 -12.64 -5.38
CA ALA A 104 -16.66 -11.53 -4.64
C ALA A 104 -16.08 -11.41 -3.22
N PHE A 105 -15.82 -12.54 -2.55
CA PHE A 105 -15.15 -12.58 -1.26
C PHE A 105 -13.74 -11.97 -1.35
N ASN A 106 -12.93 -12.45 -2.30
CA ASN A 106 -11.58 -11.92 -2.51
C ASN A 106 -11.60 -10.42 -2.81
N THR A 107 -12.39 -10.01 -3.80
CA THR A 107 -12.55 -8.61 -4.20
C THR A 107 -12.98 -7.72 -3.02
N CYS A 108 -14.01 -8.14 -2.30
CA CYS A 108 -14.53 -7.37 -1.17
C CYS A 108 -13.48 -7.21 -0.06
N ILE A 109 -12.83 -8.32 0.33
CA ILE A 109 -11.77 -8.28 1.35
C ILE A 109 -10.59 -7.45 0.89
N SER A 110 -10.13 -7.64 -0.32
CA SER A 110 -8.98 -6.95 -0.89
C SER A 110 -9.17 -5.43 -0.84
N PHE A 111 -10.33 -4.94 -1.29
CA PHE A 111 -10.64 -3.50 -1.22
C PHE A 111 -10.90 -3.02 0.20
N MET A 112 -11.47 -3.85 1.08
CA MET A 112 -11.72 -3.50 2.48
C MET A 112 -10.43 -3.39 3.32
N VAL A 113 -9.39 -4.13 2.98
CA VAL A 113 -8.09 -4.07 3.69
C VAL A 113 -7.10 -3.06 3.06
N ASN A 114 -7.52 -2.29 2.06
CA ASN A 114 -6.68 -1.31 1.36
C ASN A 114 -5.50 -1.96 0.61
N CYS A 115 -5.76 -3.10 -0.02
CA CYS A 115 -4.80 -3.84 -0.83
C CYS A 115 -5.11 -3.67 -2.32
N ASN A 116 -6.36 -3.98 -2.68
CA ASN A 116 -6.91 -3.95 -4.02
C ASN A 116 -6.29 -4.97 -5.00
N LEU A 117 -5.87 -6.13 -4.49
CA LEU A 117 -5.57 -7.29 -5.31
C LEU A 117 -6.79 -7.65 -6.17
N GLN A 118 -6.61 -7.80 -7.46
CA GLN A 118 -7.69 -8.00 -8.42
C GLN A 118 -7.47 -9.28 -9.23
N HIS A 119 -8.21 -10.35 -8.91
CA HIS A 119 -8.27 -11.59 -9.69
C HIS A 119 -9.27 -11.49 -10.85
N TYR A 120 -9.49 -10.28 -11.37
CA TYR A 120 -10.44 -9.97 -12.45
C TYR A 120 -10.03 -8.68 -13.16
N SER A 121 -10.49 -8.50 -14.39
CA SER A 121 -10.38 -7.24 -15.12
C SER A 121 -11.62 -6.39 -14.87
N GLY A 122 -11.44 -5.16 -14.37
CA GLY A 122 -12.55 -4.33 -13.92
C GLY A 122 -13.48 -3.90 -15.05
N GLU A 123 -12.95 -3.62 -16.24
CA GLU A 123 -13.70 -3.23 -17.43
C GLU A 123 -14.62 -4.31 -17.99
N THR A 124 -14.38 -5.57 -17.65
CA THR A 124 -15.21 -6.70 -18.08
C THR A 124 -15.92 -7.38 -16.93
N GLY A 125 -15.43 -7.24 -15.70
CA GLY A 125 -15.92 -7.95 -14.53
C GLY A 125 -16.84 -7.13 -13.62
N LEU A 126 -16.87 -5.78 -13.75
CA LEU A 126 -17.64 -4.91 -12.86
C LEU A 126 -18.55 -3.94 -13.62
N SER A 127 -19.75 -3.71 -13.07
CA SER A 127 -20.61 -2.62 -13.50
C SER A 127 -20.08 -1.27 -13.03
N TYR A 128 -20.48 -0.16 -13.67
CA TYR A 128 -20.09 1.17 -13.20
C TYR A 128 -20.64 1.48 -11.80
N PHE A 129 -21.79 0.86 -11.44
CA PHE A 129 -22.33 0.98 -10.10
C PHE A 129 -21.37 0.40 -9.06
N THR A 130 -20.89 -0.83 -9.26
CA THR A 130 -19.91 -1.45 -8.35
C THR A 130 -18.56 -0.77 -8.38
N GLN A 131 -18.10 -0.29 -9.54
CA GLN A 131 -16.88 0.50 -9.65
C GLN A 131 -16.93 1.77 -8.76
N LEU A 132 -18.06 2.45 -8.68
CA LEU A 132 -18.19 3.68 -7.87
C LEU A 132 -18.53 3.38 -6.40
N PHE A 133 -19.51 2.47 -6.13
CA PHE A 133 -20.07 2.26 -4.79
C PHE A 133 -19.40 1.14 -3.99
N VAL A 134 -18.51 0.36 -4.62
CA VAL A 134 -17.63 -0.58 -3.91
C VAL A 134 -16.19 -0.14 -4.11
N ILE A 135 -15.67 -0.19 -5.32
CA ILE A 135 -14.24 0.01 -5.61
C ILE A 135 -13.78 1.41 -5.15
N MET A 136 -14.31 2.47 -5.73
CA MET A 136 -13.92 3.85 -5.39
C MET A 136 -14.25 4.20 -3.93
N LEU A 137 -15.45 3.84 -3.46
CA LEU A 137 -15.88 4.16 -2.09
C LEU A 137 -14.97 3.50 -1.04
N PHE A 138 -14.62 2.22 -1.24
CA PHE A 138 -13.74 1.51 -0.32
C PHE A 138 -12.34 2.11 -0.32
N GLN A 139 -11.82 2.54 -1.46
CA GLN A 139 -10.53 3.22 -1.53
C GLN A 139 -10.49 4.48 -0.66
N PHE A 140 -11.55 5.28 -0.61
CA PHE A 140 -11.64 6.41 0.32
C PHE A 140 -11.72 5.97 1.78
N VAL A 141 -12.61 5.04 2.08
CA VAL A 141 -12.89 4.64 3.48
C VAL A 141 -11.69 3.91 4.09
N THR A 142 -11.08 2.99 3.36
CA THR A 142 -10.02 2.14 3.90
C THR A 142 -8.69 2.87 4.04
N ALA A 143 -8.36 3.76 3.10
CA ALA A 143 -7.26 4.70 3.25
C ALA A 143 -7.47 5.59 4.49
N ALA A 144 -8.67 6.17 4.64
CA ALA A 144 -9.01 6.98 5.81
C ALA A 144 -8.97 6.18 7.12
N CYS A 145 -9.32 4.87 7.12
CA CYS A 145 -9.17 4.00 8.29
C CYS A 145 -7.70 3.86 8.72
N GLY A 146 -6.79 3.63 7.78
CA GLY A 146 -5.35 3.58 8.04
C GLY A 146 -4.80 4.90 8.61
N MET A 147 -5.19 6.01 7.99
CA MET A 147 -4.83 7.35 8.46
C MET A 147 -5.40 7.66 9.84
N ALA A 148 -6.65 7.27 10.12
CA ALA A 148 -7.29 7.45 11.41
C ALA A 148 -6.61 6.60 12.50
N ALA A 149 -6.22 5.37 12.21
CA ALA A 149 -5.47 4.51 13.12
C ALA A 149 -4.14 5.16 13.52
N MET A 150 -3.37 5.66 12.55
CA MET A 150 -2.14 6.39 12.83
C MET A 150 -2.39 7.69 13.60
N ALA A 151 -3.47 8.44 13.31
CA ALA A 151 -3.83 9.65 14.05
C ALA A 151 -4.12 9.33 15.53
N GLY A 152 -4.80 8.23 15.81
CA GLY A 152 -5.00 7.72 17.17
C GLY A 152 -3.69 7.40 17.86
N MET A 153 -2.76 6.73 17.17
CA MET A 153 -1.42 6.45 17.69
C MET A 153 -0.62 7.73 17.93
N MET A 154 -0.63 8.69 16.99
CA MET A 154 0.02 9.99 17.19
C MET A 154 -0.50 10.67 18.45
N LYS A 155 -1.80 10.66 18.66
CA LYS A 155 -2.43 11.24 19.87
C LYS A 155 -2.05 10.48 21.15
N ALA A 156 -1.99 9.16 21.09
CA ALA A 156 -1.53 8.31 22.19
C ALA A 156 -0.10 8.63 22.61
N LEU A 157 0.79 8.83 21.63
CA LEU A 157 2.23 9.04 21.86
C LEU A 157 2.58 10.50 22.17
N ALA A 158 1.80 11.48 21.73
CA ALA A 158 2.07 12.92 21.93
C ALA A 158 1.70 13.44 23.31
N GLY A 159 0.79 12.79 24.00
CA GLY A 159 0.24 13.30 25.28
C GLY A 159 1.07 12.94 26.52
N LYS A 160 0.82 13.65 27.62
CA LYS A 160 1.11 13.15 28.96
C LYS A 160 0.20 11.94 29.23
N THR A 161 0.40 11.21 30.33
CA THR A 161 -0.40 10.03 30.69
C THR A 161 -1.90 10.23 30.44
N LYS A 162 -2.45 9.48 29.49
CA LYS A 162 -3.87 9.53 29.10
C LYS A 162 -4.37 8.12 28.84
N LYS A 163 -5.64 7.87 29.17
CA LYS A 163 -6.31 6.59 28.87
C LYS A 163 -7.00 6.58 27.51
N THR A 164 -7.07 7.73 26.83
CA THR A 164 -7.79 7.93 25.57
C THR A 164 -6.83 8.26 24.43
N ILE A 165 -7.19 7.82 23.23
CA ILE A 165 -6.39 8.00 22.00
C ILE A 165 -7.12 8.80 20.93
N GLY A 166 -8.22 9.47 21.27
CA GLY A 166 -9.02 10.29 20.38
C GLY A 166 -10.34 9.64 19.98
N ASN A 167 -10.96 10.19 18.96
CA ASN A 167 -12.21 9.68 18.40
C ASN A 167 -11.96 9.18 16.97
N PHE A 168 -12.17 7.89 16.75
CA PHE A 168 -11.96 7.24 15.46
C PHE A 168 -12.77 7.89 14.33
N TRP A 169 -14.06 8.15 14.58
CA TRP A 169 -14.97 8.70 13.58
C TRP A 169 -14.57 10.10 13.14
N VAL A 170 -14.09 10.91 14.06
CA VAL A 170 -13.60 12.27 13.77
C VAL A 170 -12.33 12.20 12.91
N PHE A 171 -11.40 11.29 13.22
CA PHE A 171 -10.19 11.12 12.42
C PHE A 171 -10.53 10.56 11.04
N LEU A 172 -11.42 9.58 10.95
CA LEU A 172 -11.90 9.02 9.69
C LEU A 172 -12.52 10.11 8.79
N THR A 173 -13.50 10.85 9.32
CA THR A 173 -14.18 11.91 8.56
C THR A 173 -13.21 12.98 8.07
N ARG A 174 -12.31 13.47 8.94
CA ARG A 174 -11.31 14.48 8.56
C ARG A 174 -10.29 13.96 7.53
N SER A 175 -9.92 12.69 7.59
CA SER A 175 -9.05 12.07 6.57
C SER A 175 -9.70 12.13 5.19
N VAL A 176 -10.98 11.81 5.10
CA VAL A 176 -11.72 11.90 3.83
C VAL A 176 -11.90 13.36 3.41
N THR A 177 -12.55 14.19 4.26
CA THR A 177 -13.02 15.52 3.85
C THR A 177 -11.92 16.55 3.68
N ARG A 178 -10.83 16.44 4.45
CA ARG A 178 -9.78 17.47 4.47
C ARG A 178 -8.46 17.04 3.82
N ILE A 179 -8.28 15.76 3.48
CA ILE A 179 -7.04 15.27 2.90
C ILE A 179 -7.31 14.54 1.60
N LEU A 180 -7.99 13.38 1.64
CA LEU A 180 -8.14 12.52 0.48
C LEU A 180 -9.01 13.15 -0.61
N LEU A 181 -10.22 13.59 -0.29
CA LEU A 181 -11.16 14.12 -1.27
C LEU A 181 -10.64 15.37 -2.00
N PRO A 182 -10.09 16.40 -1.33
CA PRO A 182 -9.58 17.57 -2.04
C PRO A 182 -8.40 17.26 -2.95
N LEU A 183 -7.49 16.39 -2.52
CA LEU A 183 -6.37 15.96 -3.35
C LEU A 183 -6.84 15.10 -4.53
N SER A 184 -7.77 14.17 -4.30
CA SER A 184 -8.33 13.33 -5.36
C SER A 184 -9.07 14.16 -6.42
N LEU A 185 -9.81 15.20 -6.02
CA LEU A 185 -10.46 16.10 -6.96
C LEU A 185 -9.43 16.85 -7.81
N ALA A 186 -8.36 17.36 -7.21
CA ALA A 186 -7.30 18.05 -7.94
C ALA A 186 -6.59 17.13 -8.94
N VAL A 187 -6.21 15.92 -8.52
CA VAL A 187 -5.58 14.93 -9.40
C VAL A 187 -6.56 14.48 -10.48
N GLY A 188 -7.84 14.23 -10.15
CA GLY A 188 -8.85 13.81 -11.11
C GLY A 188 -9.09 14.83 -12.22
N ILE A 189 -9.16 16.12 -11.88
CA ILE A 189 -9.27 17.20 -12.89
C ILE A 189 -8.05 17.19 -13.83
N LEU A 190 -6.84 17.02 -13.28
CA LEU A 190 -5.63 16.95 -14.10
C LEU A 190 -5.61 15.73 -15.01
N LEU A 191 -6.10 14.57 -14.55
CA LEU A 191 -6.22 13.35 -15.36
C LEU A 191 -7.23 13.53 -16.50
N VAL A 192 -8.43 14.09 -16.22
CA VAL A 192 -9.44 14.36 -17.24
C VAL A 192 -8.91 15.31 -18.32
N ILE A 193 -8.22 16.39 -17.93
CA ILE A 193 -7.59 17.33 -18.88
C ILE A 193 -6.56 16.62 -19.78
N ASN A 194 -5.94 15.57 -19.29
CA ASN A 194 -4.94 14.79 -20.04
C ASN A 194 -5.53 13.57 -20.78
N GLY A 195 -6.85 13.37 -20.77
CA GLY A 195 -7.51 12.36 -21.60
C GLY A 195 -8.00 11.11 -20.86
N THR A 196 -7.88 11.03 -19.53
CA THR A 196 -8.51 9.94 -18.77
C THR A 196 -10.03 10.10 -18.80
N PRO A 197 -10.80 9.08 -19.25
CA PRO A 197 -12.25 9.20 -19.45
C PRO A 197 -13.02 9.32 -18.14
N MET A 198 -14.12 10.05 -18.20
CA MET A 198 -15.13 10.13 -17.17
C MET A 198 -16.51 10.08 -17.84
N SER A 199 -16.95 8.89 -18.19
CA SER A 199 -18.19 8.64 -18.93
C SER A 199 -19.03 7.56 -18.24
N PHE A 200 -20.32 7.53 -18.57
CA PHE A 200 -21.23 6.46 -18.21
C PHE A 200 -21.75 5.72 -19.45
N ASP A 201 -21.19 6.02 -20.61
CA ASP A 201 -21.46 5.31 -21.85
C ASP A 201 -20.87 3.90 -21.78
N GLY A 202 -21.52 2.95 -22.43
CA GLY A 202 -21.01 1.58 -22.54
C GLY A 202 -19.78 1.49 -23.45
N LYS A 203 -19.29 0.27 -23.61
CA LYS A 203 -18.18 -0.03 -24.52
C LYS A 203 -18.45 0.47 -25.93
N GLN A 204 -17.42 1.03 -26.57
CA GLN A 204 -17.45 1.49 -27.94
C GLN A 204 -16.70 0.51 -28.84
N THR A 205 -17.32 0.13 -29.96
CA THR A 205 -16.67 -0.67 -30.97
C THR A 205 -16.07 0.25 -32.03
N LEU A 206 -14.78 0.14 -32.24
CA LEU A 206 -14.02 0.88 -33.23
C LEU A 206 -13.41 -0.07 -34.24
N THR A 207 -13.28 0.38 -35.49
CA THR A 207 -12.52 -0.38 -36.50
C THR A 207 -11.08 0.10 -36.51
N THR A 208 -10.13 -0.83 -36.31
CA THR A 208 -8.71 -0.54 -36.39
C THR A 208 -8.25 -0.18 -37.79
N LEU A 209 -7.05 0.37 -37.93
CA LEU A 209 -6.46 0.67 -39.26
C LEU A 209 -6.32 -0.58 -40.12
N GLU A 210 -6.21 -1.76 -39.52
CA GLU A 210 -6.12 -3.06 -40.20
C GLU A 210 -7.49 -3.66 -40.53
N GLY A 211 -8.59 -2.98 -40.16
CA GLY A 211 -9.96 -3.42 -40.44
C GLY A 211 -10.55 -4.38 -39.38
N ALA A 212 -9.83 -4.68 -38.31
CA ALA A 212 -10.35 -5.48 -37.20
C ALA A 212 -11.25 -4.64 -36.28
N GLU A 213 -12.26 -5.26 -35.67
CA GLU A 213 -13.06 -4.63 -34.62
C GLU A 213 -12.32 -4.66 -33.29
N GLN A 214 -12.28 -3.52 -32.60
CA GLN A 214 -11.76 -3.37 -31.26
C GLN A 214 -12.81 -2.76 -30.35
N VAL A 215 -13.07 -3.41 -29.21
CA VAL A 215 -14.02 -2.93 -28.20
C VAL A 215 -13.24 -2.20 -27.10
N ILE A 216 -13.59 -0.93 -26.87
CA ILE A 216 -12.93 -0.07 -25.88
C ILE A 216 -13.93 0.30 -24.80
N SER A 217 -13.61 -0.01 -23.54
CA SER A 217 -14.34 0.48 -22.38
C SER A 217 -13.83 1.87 -22.00
N GLN A 218 -14.74 2.79 -21.63
CA GLN A 218 -14.37 4.14 -21.20
C GLN A 218 -14.69 4.37 -19.72
N GLY A 219 -15.91 4.23 -19.30
CA GLY A 219 -16.40 4.28 -17.94
C GLY A 219 -15.98 5.48 -17.08
N PRO A 220 -16.25 5.45 -15.78
CA PRO A 220 -15.91 6.51 -14.84
C PRO A 220 -14.47 6.40 -14.31
N THR A 221 -13.50 6.18 -15.18
CA THR A 221 -12.09 5.90 -14.85
C THR A 221 -11.46 7.03 -14.02
N ALA A 222 -11.68 8.29 -14.42
CA ALA A 222 -11.09 9.45 -13.73
C ALA A 222 -11.65 9.68 -12.31
N ALA A 223 -12.73 9.04 -11.91
CA ALA A 223 -13.20 9.07 -10.52
C ALA A 223 -12.43 8.12 -9.62
N ILE A 224 -11.88 7.04 -10.19
CA ILE A 224 -11.23 5.94 -9.46
C ILE A 224 -9.73 6.17 -9.33
N VAL A 225 -9.04 6.49 -10.44
CA VAL A 225 -7.57 6.60 -10.48
C VAL A 225 -6.98 7.55 -9.42
N PRO A 226 -7.52 8.75 -9.14
CA PRO A 226 -6.94 9.64 -8.14
C PRO A 226 -6.88 9.03 -6.74
N ILE A 227 -7.98 8.45 -6.28
CA ILE A 227 -8.02 7.83 -4.94
C ILE A 227 -7.30 6.50 -4.89
N LYS A 228 -7.31 5.74 -6.00
CA LYS A 228 -6.49 4.54 -6.18
C LYS A 228 -5.03 4.82 -5.83
N GLN A 229 -4.48 5.93 -6.29
CA GLN A 229 -3.09 6.32 -6.05
C GLN A 229 -2.90 6.99 -4.68
N LEU A 230 -3.63 8.08 -4.39
CA LEU A 230 -3.49 8.85 -3.14
C LEU A 230 -3.82 8.03 -1.88
N GLY A 231 -4.78 7.12 -1.98
CA GLY A 231 -5.17 6.23 -0.89
C GLY A 231 -4.22 5.06 -0.69
N THR A 232 -3.19 4.90 -1.55
CA THR A 232 -2.35 3.70 -1.61
C THR A 232 -3.19 2.42 -1.69
N ASN A 233 -4.09 2.39 -2.65
CA ASN A 233 -5.05 1.29 -2.85
C ASN A 233 -4.66 0.38 -4.02
N GLY A 234 -4.42 0.96 -5.20
CA GLY A 234 -3.84 0.31 -6.38
C GLY A 234 -4.80 -0.35 -7.36
N GLY A 235 -5.98 -0.78 -6.95
CA GLY A 235 -6.93 -1.42 -7.85
C GLY A 235 -7.49 -0.47 -8.91
N GLY A 236 -7.23 -0.78 -10.18
CA GLY A 236 -7.61 0.03 -11.33
C GLY A 236 -9.00 -0.25 -11.86
N TYR A 237 -9.43 0.63 -12.77
CA TYR A 237 -10.61 0.40 -13.58
C TYR A 237 -10.35 -0.70 -14.63
N PHE A 238 -9.17 -0.67 -15.27
CA PHE A 238 -8.73 -1.67 -16.24
C PHE A 238 -7.92 -2.81 -15.59
N GLY A 239 -7.99 -4.00 -16.15
CA GLY A 239 -7.20 -5.15 -15.69
C GLY A 239 -5.69 -4.92 -15.77
N THR A 240 -5.22 -4.24 -16.82
CA THR A 240 -3.82 -3.83 -16.96
C THR A 240 -3.44 -2.60 -16.11
N ASN A 241 -4.36 -2.10 -15.30
CA ASN A 241 -4.15 -1.00 -14.36
C ASN A 241 -3.60 0.27 -15.07
N SER A 242 -2.64 0.98 -14.48
CA SER A 242 -2.05 2.20 -15.06
C SER A 242 -1.08 1.96 -16.23
N ALA A 243 -0.90 0.71 -16.68
CA ALA A 243 -0.33 0.42 -18.00
C ALA A 243 -1.32 0.81 -19.12
N HIS A 244 -2.64 0.79 -18.84
CA HIS A 244 -3.66 1.14 -19.81
C HIS A 244 -3.64 2.62 -20.17
N PRO A 245 -3.63 3.00 -21.47
CA PRO A 245 -3.52 4.40 -21.91
C PRO A 245 -4.71 5.27 -21.47
N LEU A 246 -5.88 4.69 -21.17
CA LEU A 246 -7.03 5.43 -20.64
C LEU A 246 -6.99 5.65 -19.12
N GLU A 247 -6.15 4.95 -18.37
CA GLU A 247 -5.86 5.33 -16.98
C GLU A 247 -4.71 6.33 -16.90
N ASN A 248 -3.64 6.09 -17.64
CA ASN A 248 -2.39 6.83 -17.62
C ASN A 248 -1.97 7.20 -19.06
N PRO A 249 -2.53 8.27 -19.64
CA PRO A 249 -2.39 8.58 -21.07
C PRO A 249 -0.98 8.99 -21.52
N ASN A 250 -0.20 9.66 -20.68
CA ASN A 250 1.06 10.27 -21.10
C ASN A 250 2.09 10.38 -19.95
N ALA A 251 3.30 10.85 -20.26
CA ALA A 251 4.40 10.99 -19.30
C ALA A 251 4.08 11.91 -18.11
N PHE A 252 3.24 12.95 -18.31
CA PHE A 252 2.82 13.82 -17.22
C PHE A 252 1.90 13.08 -16.24
N THR A 253 0.92 12.32 -16.76
CA THR A 253 0.03 11.51 -15.92
C THR A 253 0.80 10.42 -15.20
N ASN A 254 1.81 9.81 -15.85
CA ASN A 254 2.69 8.82 -15.21
C ASN A 254 3.42 9.41 -13.99
N ILE A 255 4.01 10.59 -14.13
CA ILE A 255 4.66 11.30 -13.02
C ILE A 255 3.65 11.67 -11.94
N LEU A 256 2.48 12.18 -12.31
CA LEU A 256 1.42 12.61 -11.38
C LEU A 256 0.87 11.45 -10.56
N GLU A 257 0.58 10.32 -11.19
CA GLU A 257 0.07 9.13 -10.50
C GLU A 257 1.13 8.52 -9.60
N CYS A 258 2.34 8.30 -10.10
CA CYS A 258 3.45 7.77 -9.31
C CYS A 258 3.79 8.69 -8.11
N TRP A 259 3.75 10.02 -8.29
CA TRP A 259 3.85 10.98 -7.19
C TRP A 259 2.71 10.82 -6.18
N SER A 260 1.48 10.63 -6.66
CA SER A 260 0.28 10.47 -5.82
C SER A 260 0.35 9.23 -4.94
N ILE A 261 0.96 8.14 -5.40
CA ILE A 261 1.14 6.91 -4.61
C ILE A 261 1.95 7.18 -3.33
N LEU A 262 3.04 7.93 -3.43
CA LEU A 262 4.03 7.98 -2.35
C LEU A 262 3.92 9.24 -1.48
N ILE A 263 3.29 10.31 -1.98
CA ILE A 263 3.30 11.61 -1.30
C ILE A 263 2.64 11.58 0.09
N LEU A 264 1.49 10.90 0.24
CA LEU A 264 0.80 10.81 1.53
C LEU A 264 1.53 9.91 2.54
N PRO A 265 2.00 8.68 2.20
CA PRO A 265 2.83 7.90 3.10
C PRO A 265 4.07 8.63 3.59
N MET A 266 4.80 9.32 2.71
CA MET A 266 5.96 10.14 3.08
C MET A 266 5.58 11.30 4.01
N ALA A 267 4.49 12.01 3.69
CA ALA A 267 3.99 13.12 4.51
C ALA A 267 3.54 12.68 5.90
N MET A 268 2.98 11.46 6.04
CA MET A 268 2.55 10.93 7.34
C MET A 268 3.71 10.74 8.32
N VAL A 269 4.93 10.43 7.84
CA VAL A 269 6.13 10.36 8.70
C VAL A 269 6.42 11.73 9.31
N PHE A 270 6.36 12.80 8.52
CA PHE A 270 6.53 14.16 9.04
C PHE A 270 5.33 14.61 9.88
N ALA A 271 4.11 14.18 9.54
CA ALA A 271 2.91 14.46 10.34
C ALA A 271 3.08 13.94 11.77
N PHE A 272 3.63 12.73 11.96
CA PHE A 272 3.99 12.23 13.28
C PHE A 272 4.96 13.17 14.00
N GLY A 273 6.02 13.61 13.36
CA GLY A 273 7.01 14.51 13.93
C GLY A 273 6.44 15.87 14.35
N PHE A 274 5.57 16.44 13.52
CA PHE A 274 4.87 17.68 13.83
C PHE A 274 3.85 17.50 14.95
N TYR A 275 3.04 16.43 14.88
CA TYR A 275 1.99 16.17 15.86
C TYR A 275 2.56 15.93 17.26
N THR A 276 3.60 15.10 17.38
CA THR A 276 4.25 14.74 18.64
C THR A 276 5.30 15.75 19.11
N ARG A 277 5.62 16.77 18.28
CA ARG A 277 6.73 17.73 18.48
C ARG A 277 8.10 17.08 18.51
N ARG A 278 8.27 15.91 17.89
CA ARG A 278 9.53 15.16 17.78
C ARG A 278 10.05 15.16 16.34
N ARG A 279 10.25 16.37 15.77
CA ARG A 279 10.64 16.53 14.36
C ARG A 279 11.98 15.85 14.02
N ARG A 280 12.93 15.86 14.95
CA ARG A 280 14.24 15.24 14.74
C ARG A 280 14.11 13.72 14.61
N LEU A 281 13.30 13.07 15.47
CA LEU A 281 13.02 11.65 15.36
C LEU A 281 12.36 11.31 14.02
N ALA A 282 11.34 12.07 13.61
CA ALA A 282 10.68 11.87 12.33
C ALA A 282 11.64 12.05 11.14
N ALA A 283 12.55 13.01 11.19
CA ALA A 283 13.57 13.20 10.15
C ALA A 283 14.52 12.00 10.04
N TRP A 284 14.94 11.42 11.16
CA TRP A 284 15.76 10.20 11.14
C TRP A 284 15.01 8.99 10.60
N ILE A 285 13.75 8.78 11.03
CA ILE A 285 12.89 7.71 10.49
C ILE A 285 12.74 7.89 8.98
N PHE A 286 12.40 9.10 8.54
CA PHE A 286 12.28 9.42 7.11
C PHE A 286 13.57 9.16 6.35
N GLY A 287 14.72 9.55 6.91
CA GLY A 287 16.04 9.32 6.29
C GLY A 287 16.34 7.84 6.07
N VAL A 288 16.00 6.96 7.03
CA VAL A 288 16.17 5.51 6.90
C VAL A 288 15.26 4.95 5.80
N MET A 289 13.98 5.32 5.81
CA MET A 289 13.03 4.89 4.79
C MET A 289 13.44 5.38 3.40
N LEU A 290 13.86 6.65 3.29
CA LEU A 290 14.31 7.25 2.04
C LEU A 290 15.58 6.58 1.50
N LEU A 291 16.52 6.21 2.37
CA LEU A 291 17.73 5.49 1.99
C LEU A 291 17.39 4.13 1.36
N ALA A 292 16.52 3.35 2.00
CA ALA A 292 16.10 2.06 1.49
C ALA A 292 15.35 2.19 0.14
N TYR A 293 14.41 3.12 0.05
CA TYR A 293 13.68 3.41 -1.18
C TYR A 293 14.62 3.83 -2.32
N THR A 294 15.53 4.77 -2.07
CA THR A 294 16.46 5.25 -3.09
C THR A 294 17.41 4.15 -3.58
N ALA A 295 17.90 3.30 -2.67
CA ALA A 295 18.72 2.15 -3.04
C ALA A 295 17.95 1.16 -3.92
N GLY A 296 16.69 0.87 -3.57
CA GLY A 296 15.83 0.00 -4.37
C GLY A 296 15.55 0.57 -5.77
N VAL A 297 15.20 1.86 -5.87
CA VAL A 297 15.00 2.54 -7.17
C VAL A 297 16.26 2.49 -8.01
N PHE A 298 17.42 2.78 -7.42
CA PHE A 298 18.69 2.74 -8.15
C PHE A 298 18.97 1.33 -8.72
N LEU A 299 18.82 0.29 -7.90
CA LEU A 299 19.07 -1.09 -8.32
C LEU A 299 18.08 -1.54 -9.40
N SER A 300 16.78 -1.26 -9.23
CA SER A 300 15.76 -1.66 -10.19
C SER A 300 15.92 -0.91 -11.53
N VAL A 301 16.12 0.41 -11.51
CA VAL A 301 16.38 1.20 -12.72
C VAL A 301 17.64 0.72 -13.44
N TRP A 302 18.70 0.42 -12.70
CA TRP A 302 19.94 -0.11 -13.28
C TRP A 302 19.72 -1.45 -13.98
N GLN A 303 18.97 -2.36 -13.35
CA GLN A 303 18.67 -3.67 -13.95
C GLN A 303 17.79 -3.54 -15.19
N GLU A 304 16.69 -2.79 -15.12
CA GLU A 304 15.74 -2.68 -16.22
C GLU A 304 16.32 -1.92 -17.42
N THR A 305 17.12 -0.88 -17.19
CA THR A 305 17.80 -0.15 -18.27
C THR A 305 18.99 -0.91 -18.85
N GLY A 306 19.54 -1.89 -18.11
CA GLY A 306 20.61 -2.76 -18.57
C GLY A 306 20.14 -3.88 -19.51
N GLY A 307 18.85 -4.14 -19.57
CA GLY A 307 18.26 -5.24 -20.36
C GLY A 307 18.27 -6.60 -19.65
N SER A 308 17.59 -7.56 -20.26
CA SER A 308 17.50 -8.95 -19.78
C SER A 308 18.62 -9.81 -20.40
N ARG A 309 19.34 -10.57 -19.59
CA ARG A 309 20.38 -11.50 -20.08
C ARG A 309 19.81 -12.58 -20.99
N GLN A 310 18.57 -13.01 -20.76
CA GLN A 310 17.88 -13.99 -21.59
C GLN A 310 17.72 -13.49 -23.02
N ILE A 311 17.25 -12.25 -23.16
CA ILE A 311 17.01 -11.60 -24.46
C ILE A 311 18.34 -11.31 -25.16
N ASP A 312 19.39 -10.91 -24.44
CA ASP A 312 20.76 -10.76 -24.97
C ASP A 312 21.29 -12.07 -25.56
N GLY A 313 21.04 -13.19 -24.85
CA GLY A 313 21.41 -14.53 -25.31
C GLY A 313 20.71 -14.96 -26.60
N MET A 314 19.55 -14.37 -26.91
CA MET A 314 18.84 -14.58 -28.18
C MET A 314 19.36 -13.67 -29.32
N GLY A 315 20.29 -12.76 -29.04
CA GLY A 315 20.84 -11.82 -30.02
C GLY A 315 19.90 -10.68 -30.39
N ILE A 316 18.91 -10.39 -29.56
CA ILE A 316 17.94 -9.31 -29.74
C ILE A 316 18.51 -8.03 -29.11
N SER A 317 18.50 -6.92 -29.87
CA SER A 317 18.96 -5.61 -29.38
C SER A 317 18.03 -5.06 -28.27
N GLN A 318 18.63 -4.58 -27.20
CA GLN A 318 17.92 -4.00 -26.05
C GLN A 318 18.35 -2.54 -25.78
N GLU A 319 18.44 -1.72 -26.83
CA GLU A 319 18.83 -0.30 -26.71
C GLU A 319 17.94 0.52 -25.78
N LEU A 320 16.66 0.12 -25.60
CA LEU A 320 15.70 0.73 -24.71
C LEU A 320 15.66 0.07 -23.30
N GLY A 321 16.55 -0.89 -23.02
CA GLY A 321 16.52 -1.72 -21.84
C GLY A 321 15.56 -2.91 -21.98
N SER A 322 15.19 -3.53 -20.84
CA SER A 322 14.20 -4.61 -20.79
C SER A 322 12.81 -4.06 -21.05
N MET A 323 12.28 -4.30 -22.25
CA MET A 323 10.97 -3.78 -22.68
C MET A 323 9.85 -4.81 -22.64
N GLU A 324 10.13 -6.05 -22.26
CA GLU A 324 9.10 -7.06 -22.06
C GLU A 324 8.07 -6.58 -21.02
N GLY A 325 6.79 -6.74 -21.33
CA GLY A 325 5.69 -6.33 -20.46
C GLY A 325 5.62 -4.83 -20.15
N LYS A 326 6.30 -3.98 -20.92
CA LYS A 326 6.37 -2.52 -20.73
C LYS A 326 5.89 -1.76 -21.95
N GLU A 327 5.21 -0.65 -21.71
CA GLU A 327 4.77 0.28 -22.75
C GLU A 327 5.92 1.17 -23.22
N ILE A 328 6.11 1.28 -24.54
CA ILE A 328 7.15 2.16 -25.15
C ILE A 328 6.96 3.63 -24.70
N ARG A 329 5.72 4.08 -24.53
CA ARG A 329 5.39 5.45 -24.09
C ARG A 329 5.83 5.75 -22.65
N ILE A 330 6.05 4.72 -21.81
CA ILE A 330 6.49 4.83 -20.41
C ILE A 330 8.01 4.61 -20.33
N GLY A 331 8.49 3.51 -20.89
CA GLY A 331 9.90 3.14 -20.93
C GLY A 331 10.37 2.35 -19.70
N SER A 332 11.58 1.79 -19.80
CA SER A 332 12.12 0.86 -18.79
C SER A 332 12.42 1.50 -17.45
N ALA A 333 12.98 2.72 -17.44
CA ALA A 333 13.35 3.40 -16.19
C ALA A 333 12.14 3.89 -15.39
N ALA A 334 11.11 4.41 -16.07
CA ALA A 334 9.89 4.87 -15.40
C ALA A 334 9.09 3.69 -14.84
N SER A 335 8.99 2.57 -15.58
CA SER A 335 8.36 1.33 -15.12
C SER A 335 9.10 0.73 -13.91
N ALA A 336 10.44 0.71 -13.94
CA ALA A 336 11.24 0.27 -12.80
C ALA A 336 10.98 1.12 -11.54
N MET A 337 10.90 2.45 -11.71
CA MET A 337 10.57 3.35 -10.59
C MET A 337 9.16 3.11 -10.07
N TRP A 338 8.17 2.92 -10.93
CA TRP A 338 6.79 2.62 -10.50
C TRP A 338 6.72 1.33 -9.70
N GLY A 339 7.37 0.26 -10.16
CA GLY A 339 7.48 -1.00 -9.43
C GLY A 339 8.05 -0.83 -8.02
N MET A 340 9.03 0.05 -7.85
CA MET A 340 9.56 0.38 -6.53
C MET A 340 8.59 1.23 -5.70
N VAL A 341 7.96 2.24 -6.28
CA VAL A 341 7.00 3.13 -5.59
C VAL A 341 5.78 2.35 -5.09
N THR A 342 5.23 1.48 -5.92
CA THR A 342 4.07 0.67 -5.56
C THR A 342 4.37 -0.35 -4.46
N THR A 343 5.58 -0.93 -4.44
CA THR A 343 5.96 -1.98 -3.49
C THR A 343 6.55 -1.47 -2.17
N VAL A 344 7.16 -0.28 -2.12
CA VAL A 344 7.52 0.38 -0.85
C VAL A 344 6.30 0.96 -0.13
N THR A 345 5.17 1.06 -0.82
CA THR A 345 3.85 1.37 -0.26
C THR A 345 2.96 0.14 -0.33
N SER A 346 1.81 0.14 0.31
CA SER A 346 0.77 -0.87 0.10
C SER A 346 -0.19 -0.37 -0.98
N ASN A 347 0.32 -0.06 -2.21
CA ASN A 347 -0.50 0.50 -3.27
C ASN A 347 -1.01 -0.59 -4.23
N GLY A 348 -0.14 -1.33 -4.88
CA GLY A 348 -0.49 -2.38 -5.85
C GLY A 348 -0.75 -1.91 -7.29
N SER A 349 -0.81 -0.60 -7.55
CA SER A 349 -0.92 -0.09 -8.91
C SER A 349 0.33 -0.40 -9.73
N VAL A 350 0.14 -0.76 -11.00
CA VAL A 350 1.22 -1.10 -11.93
C VAL A 350 1.10 -0.29 -13.22
N ASP A 351 2.22 0.07 -13.83
CA ASP A 351 2.31 0.68 -15.17
C ASP A 351 3.03 -0.22 -16.18
N SER A 352 3.38 -1.42 -15.74
CA SER A 352 4.02 -2.48 -16.52
C SER A 352 3.70 -3.84 -15.89
N MET A 353 3.88 -4.92 -16.64
CA MET A 353 3.74 -6.28 -16.13
C MET A 353 4.91 -6.62 -15.21
N HIS A 354 4.65 -6.80 -13.92
CA HIS A 354 5.72 -7.07 -12.93
C HIS A 354 6.37 -8.43 -13.13
N ASP A 355 5.61 -9.41 -13.61
CA ASP A 355 6.09 -10.75 -13.93
C ASP A 355 7.20 -10.75 -15.01
N SER A 356 7.12 -9.80 -15.95
CA SER A 356 8.10 -9.62 -17.04
C SER A 356 9.28 -8.72 -16.67
N GLN A 357 9.38 -8.23 -15.45
CA GLN A 357 10.56 -7.48 -15.01
C GLN A 357 11.72 -8.44 -14.73
N THR A 358 12.96 -7.91 -14.81
CA THR A 358 14.14 -8.72 -14.55
C THR A 358 14.09 -9.36 -13.16
N PRO A 359 14.61 -10.58 -12.96
CA PRO A 359 14.48 -11.32 -11.70
C PRO A 359 14.96 -10.54 -10.47
N LEU A 360 16.01 -9.72 -10.59
CA LEU A 360 16.51 -8.89 -9.48
C LEU A 360 15.60 -7.68 -9.20
N SER A 361 14.95 -7.09 -10.21
CA SER A 361 13.91 -6.08 -10.00
C SER A 361 12.72 -6.69 -9.26
N GLY A 362 12.24 -7.85 -9.68
CA GLY A 362 11.17 -8.59 -9.01
C GLY A 362 11.54 -8.95 -7.56
N MET A 363 12.78 -9.35 -7.33
CA MET A 363 13.31 -9.59 -5.97
C MET A 363 13.24 -8.34 -5.10
N MET A 364 13.61 -7.16 -5.62
CA MET A 364 13.55 -5.91 -4.86
C MET A 364 12.12 -5.50 -4.54
N GLN A 365 11.18 -5.75 -5.45
CA GLN A 365 9.75 -5.54 -5.23
C GLN A 365 9.24 -6.44 -4.11
N MET A 366 9.54 -7.75 -4.16
CA MET A 366 9.19 -8.69 -3.09
C MET A 366 9.81 -8.28 -1.76
N LEU A 367 11.09 -7.91 -1.73
CA LEU A 367 11.78 -7.49 -0.51
C LEU A 367 11.15 -6.25 0.13
N ASN A 368 10.74 -5.26 -0.67
CA ASN A 368 10.02 -4.10 -0.16
C ASN A 368 8.73 -4.48 0.56
N MET A 369 7.93 -5.35 -0.04
CA MET A 369 6.67 -5.84 0.55
C MET A 369 6.91 -6.78 1.73
N GLN A 370 7.95 -7.61 1.71
CA GLN A 370 8.34 -8.49 2.80
C GLN A 370 8.80 -7.71 4.04
N ILE A 371 9.45 -6.58 3.86
CA ILE A 371 9.80 -5.64 4.94
C ILE A 371 8.58 -4.83 5.38
N ASN A 372 7.76 -4.37 4.45
CA ASN A 372 6.48 -3.68 4.64
C ASN A 372 6.52 -2.51 5.64
N CYS A 373 7.63 -1.82 5.74
CA CYS A 373 7.77 -0.67 6.64
C CYS A 373 8.55 0.52 6.04
N TRP A 374 8.96 0.44 4.77
CA TRP A 374 9.48 1.57 4.02
C TRP A 374 8.29 2.37 3.46
N PHE A 375 7.87 3.43 4.13
CA PHE A 375 6.67 4.21 3.88
C PHE A 375 5.36 3.40 4.06
N GLY A 376 5.19 2.24 3.41
CA GLY A 376 4.02 1.35 3.49
C GLY A 376 2.72 2.00 3.07
N GLY A 377 1.58 1.41 3.39
CA GLY A 377 0.27 2.00 3.15
C GLY A 377 0.04 3.27 3.97
N VAL A 378 -0.81 4.16 3.45
CA VAL A 378 -1.07 5.47 4.06
C VAL A 378 -1.45 5.35 5.55
N GLY A 379 -0.58 5.83 6.42
CA GLY A 379 -0.70 5.69 7.87
C GLY A 379 -0.13 4.37 8.42
N VAL A 380 -0.45 3.24 7.82
CA VAL A 380 -0.10 1.89 8.33
C VAL A 380 1.39 1.58 8.18
N GLY A 381 2.04 2.06 7.13
CA GLY A 381 3.47 1.83 6.95
C GLY A 381 4.32 2.40 8.09
N TRP A 382 4.01 3.61 8.57
CA TRP A 382 4.64 4.15 9.77
C TRP A 382 4.33 3.30 11.01
N MET A 383 3.11 2.75 11.11
CA MET A 383 2.72 1.86 12.20
C MET A 383 3.54 0.55 12.18
N ASN A 384 3.81 0.00 10.99
CA ASN A 384 4.68 -1.17 10.84
C ASN A 384 6.12 -0.84 11.27
N TYR A 385 6.67 0.30 10.83
CA TYR A 385 7.96 0.78 11.31
C TYR A 385 8.00 0.93 12.83
N PHE A 386 6.92 1.41 13.43
CA PHE A 386 6.80 1.55 14.88
C PHE A 386 6.93 0.20 15.61
N ALA A 387 6.41 -0.90 15.07
CA ALA A 387 6.61 -2.23 15.67
C ALA A 387 8.11 -2.61 15.72
N PHE A 388 8.84 -2.41 14.62
CA PHE A 388 10.30 -2.62 14.60
C PHE A 388 11.03 -1.65 15.52
N LEU A 389 10.56 -0.41 15.63
CA LEU A 389 11.16 0.58 16.54
C LEU A 389 11.02 0.16 18.00
N ILE A 390 9.88 -0.41 18.42
CA ILE A 390 9.70 -0.98 19.77
C ILE A 390 10.69 -2.13 20.02
N ILE A 391 10.87 -3.01 19.03
CA ILE A 391 11.85 -4.12 19.12
C ILE A 391 13.27 -3.56 19.23
N ALA A 392 13.64 -2.59 18.39
CA ALA A 392 14.95 -1.96 18.41
C ALA A 392 15.25 -1.27 19.74
N VAL A 393 14.29 -0.53 20.30
CA VAL A 393 14.40 0.11 21.63
C VAL A 393 14.64 -0.93 22.72
N PHE A 394 13.91 -2.05 22.67
CA PHE A 394 14.03 -3.10 23.68
C PHE A 394 15.38 -3.79 23.61
N ILE A 395 15.81 -4.22 22.43
CA ILE A 395 17.12 -4.87 22.22
C ILE A 395 18.25 -3.93 22.64
N SER A 396 18.21 -2.68 22.18
CA SER A 396 19.24 -1.68 22.50
C SER A 396 19.34 -1.37 23.97
N GLY A 397 18.18 -1.22 24.62
CA GLY A 397 18.12 -0.99 26.06
C GLY A 397 18.79 -2.10 26.84
N LEU A 398 18.48 -3.36 26.50
CA LEU A 398 19.09 -4.53 27.14
C LEU A 398 20.59 -4.65 26.86
N MET A 399 21.04 -4.42 25.62
CA MET A 399 22.46 -4.50 25.26
C MET A 399 23.33 -3.46 25.99
N VAL A 400 22.79 -2.29 26.24
CA VAL A 400 23.52 -1.18 26.91
C VAL A 400 23.28 -1.18 28.43
N GLY A 401 22.46 -2.12 28.95
CA GLY A 401 22.11 -2.18 30.36
C GLY A 401 21.23 -1.03 30.84
N ARG A 402 20.43 -0.45 29.93
CA ARG A 402 19.50 0.67 30.20
C ARG A 402 18.06 0.20 30.14
N THR A 403 17.19 0.84 30.89
CA THR A 403 15.74 0.58 30.79
C THR A 403 15.23 0.94 29.40
N PRO A 404 14.59 0.01 28.67
CA PRO A 404 14.01 0.32 27.36
C PRO A 404 12.90 1.35 27.49
N GLU A 405 13.03 2.51 26.87
CA GLU A 405 12.07 3.60 26.91
C GLU A 405 11.83 4.19 25.53
N PHE A 406 10.57 4.43 25.21
CA PHE A 406 10.19 5.15 24.00
C PHE A 406 9.34 6.38 24.35
N LEU A 407 9.80 7.55 23.94
CA LEU A 407 9.19 8.86 24.24
C LEU A 407 8.91 9.05 25.74
N GLY A 408 9.86 8.66 26.60
CA GLY A 408 9.74 8.75 28.06
C GLY A 408 8.78 7.72 28.68
N ARG A 409 8.42 6.66 27.99
CA ARG A 409 7.57 5.59 28.50
C ARG A 409 8.29 4.26 28.43
N LYS A 410 8.27 3.53 29.54
CA LYS A 410 8.92 2.22 29.65
C LYS A 410 8.26 1.21 28.72
N VAL A 411 9.07 0.56 27.88
CA VAL A 411 8.68 -0.58 27.07
C VAL A 411 8.91 -1.86 27.89
N GLU A 412 7.83 -2.60 28.14
CA GLU A 412 7.85 -3.80 28.97
C GLU A 412 7.58 -5.04 28.13
N ALA A 413 7.69 -6.21 28.74
CA ALA A 413 7.49 -7.51 28.09
C ALA A 413 6.14 -7.62 27.34
N ARG A 414 5.10 -6.93 27.79
CA ARG A 414 3.78 -6.96 27.16
C ARG A 414 3.79 -6.31 25.78
N GLU A 415 4.33 -5.10 25.68
CA GLU A 415 4.45 -4.37 24.41
C GLU A 415 5.40 -5.13 23.47
N MET A 416 6.49 -5.67 24.01
CA MET A 416 7.45 -6.45 23.23
C MET A 416 6.84 -7.72 22.65
N LYS A 417 6.06 -8.48 23.45
CA LYS A 417 5.36 -9.69 22.95
C LYS A 417 4.41 -9.35 21.79
N ILE A 418 3.64 -8.27 21.92
CA ILE A 418 2.71 -7.86 20.85
C ILE A 418 3.50 -7.44 19.59
N ALA A 419 4.56 -6.65 19.73
CA ALA A 419 5.40 -6.24 18.60
C ALA A 419 6.02 -7.44 17.88
N THR A 420 6.56 -8.41 18.64
CA THR A 420 7.13 -9.63 18.08
C THR A 420 6.09 -10.47 17.33
N LEU A 421 4.89 -10.64 17.90
CA LEU A 421 3.81 -11.37 17.21
C LEU A 421 3.37 -10.67 15.91
N VAL A 422 3.28 -9.35 15.91
CA VAL A 422 2.97 -8.57 14.70
C VAL A 422 4.04 -8.77 13.62
N VAL A 423 5.32 -8.70 13.99
CA VAL A 423 6.42 -8.83 13.04
C VAL A 423 6.56 -10.27 12.52
N LEU A 424 6.33 -11.29 13.35
CA LEU A 424 6.46 -12.70 12.95
C LEU A 424 5.23 -13.20 12.15
N LEU A 425 4.07 -12.59 12.30
CA LEU A 425 2.88 -12.97 11.53
C LEU A 425 3.09 -12.81 10.03
N HIS A 426 3.77 -11.75 9.63
CA HIS A 426 3.99 -11.42 8.22
C HIS A 426 4.77 -12.52 7.47
N PRO A 427 6.01 -12.91 7.87
CA PRO A 427 6.69 -14.02 7.23
C PRO A 427 5.95 -15.36 7.37
N PHE A 428 5.22 -15.58 8.46
CA PHE A 428 4.41 -16.78 8.61
C PHE A 428 3.36 -16.89 7.50
N LEU A 429 2.59 -15.84 7.23
CA LEU A 429 1.57 -15.83 6.17
C LEU A 429 2.19 -16.06 4.78
N ILE A 430 3.29 -15.40 4.49
CA ILE A 430 3.98 -15.49 3.20
C ILE A 430 4.52 -16.90 2.97
N LEU A 431 5.35 -17.38 3.89
CA LEU A 431 6.07 -18.64 3.69
C LEU A 431 5.17 -19.87 3.77
N VAL A 432 4.17 -19.86 4.68
CA VAL A 432 3.21 -20.97 4.79
C VAL A 432 2.29 -20.98 3.56
N GLY A 433 1.78 -19.84 3.15
CA GLY A 433 0.95 -19.74 1.94
C GLY A 433 1.70 -20.23 0.69
N THR A 434 2.91 -19.71 0.46
CA THR A 434 3.78 -20.14 -0.65
C THR A 434 4.09 -21.64 -0.58
N GLY A 435 4.43 -22.14 0.60
CA GLY A 435 4.75 -23.57 0.77
C GLY A 435 3.55 -24.50 0.47
N ILE A 436 2.35 -24.10 0.89
CA ILE A 436 1.12 -24.87 0.59
C ILE A 436 0.84 -24.83 -0.91
N SER A 437 0.87 -23.66 -1.55
CA SER A 437 0.58 -23.54 -2.99
C SER A 437 1.62 -24.29 -3.84
N ALA A 438 2.89 -24.20 -3.47
CA ALA A 438 3.95 -24.96 -4.14
C ALA A 438 3.77 -26.49 -4.00
N ALA A 439 3.37 -26.96 -2.82
CA ALA A 439 3.07 -28.37 -2.61
C ALA A 439 1.84 -28.85 -3.42
N VAL A 440 0.79 -28.01 -3.52
CA VAL A 440 -0.39 -28.32 -4.34
C VAL A 440 -0.03 -28.34 -5.82
N ALA A 441 0.72 -27.36 -6.33
CA ALA A 441 1.17 -27.31 -7.72
C ALA A 441 2.07 -28.50 -8.06
N ALA A 442 3.01 -28.87 -7.19
CA ALA A 442 3.88 -30.03 -7.38
C ALA A 442 3.12 -31.36 -7.39
N ALA A 443 2.05 -31.49 -6.58
CA ALA A 443 1.20 -32.66 -6.56
C ALA A 443 0.25 -32.75 -7.76
N ASN A 444 -0.02 -31.64 -8.44
CA ASN A 444 -0.96 -31.52 -9.56
C ASN A 444 -0.33 -30.70 -10.70
N PRO A 445 0.63 -31.26 -11.47
CA PRO A 445 1.32 -30.51 -12.54
C PRO A 445 0.37 -29.96 -13.62
N GLU A 446 -0.77 -30.58 -13.83
CA GLU A 446 -1.79 -30.19 -14.83
C GLU A 446 -2.70 -29.05 -14.35
N ILE A 447 -2.49 -28.51 -13.15
CA ILE A 447 -3.39 -27.51 -12.56
C ILE A 447 -3.36 -26.15 -13.31
N GLY A 448 -2.29 -25.89 -14.06
CA GLY A 448 -2.17 -24.75 -14.96
C GLY A 448 -2.12 -23.39 -14.27
N TRP A 449 -1.66 -23.32 -13.02
CA TRP A 449 -1.56 -22.05 -12.30
C TRP A 449 -0.41 -21.15 -12.75
N LEU A 450 0.69 -21.77 -13.19
CA LEU A 450 1.95 -21.08 -13.48
C LEU A 450 2.13 -20.88 -14.98
N ASN A 451 2.40 -19.67 -15.41
CA ASN A 451 2.78 -19.36 -16.78
C ASN A 451 4.26 -19.69 -17.02
N ASN A 452 5.09 -19.46 -16.01
CA ASN A 452 6.53 -19.71 -16.05
C ASN A 452 6.91 -20.75 -14.99
N PRO A 453 6.96 -22.05 -15.32
CA PRO A 453 7.32 -23.09 -14.35
C PRO A 453 8.79 -22.96 -13.90
N SER A 454 9.21 -23.72 -12.88
CA SER A 454 10.56 -23.73 -12.28
C SER A 454 10.77 -22.60 -11.25
N PHE A 455 11.93 -21.97 -11.20
CA PHE A 455 12.27 -20.93 -10.21
C PHE A 455 11.40 -19.68 -10.33
N HIS A 456 11.04 -19.29 -11.53
CA HIS A 456 10.14 -18.17 -11.77
C HIS A 456 8.73 -18.48 -11.27
N GLY A 457 8.20 -19.66 -11.51
CA GLY A 457 6.89 -20.08 -10.99
C GLY A 457 6.83 -20.13 -9.45
N LEU A 458 7.95 -20.44 -8.78
CA LEU A 458 8.02 -20.26 -7.32
C LEU A 458 7.94 -18.77 -6.96
N SER A 459 8.56 -17.90 -7.75
CA SER A 459 8.48 -16.44 -7.56
C SER A 459 7.06 -15.91 -7.78
N GLU A 460 6.30 -16.42 -8.77
CA GLU A 460 4.88 -16.09 -8.97
C GLU A 460 4.05 -16.36 -7.71
N MET A 461 4.15 -17.57 -7.15
CA MET A 461 3.43 -17.95 -5.92
C MET A 461 3.92 -17.17 -4.68
N LEU A 462 5.22 -16.95 -4.57
CA LEU A 462 5.83 -16.18 -3.46
C LEU A 462 5.38 -14.72 -3.51
N TYR A 463 5.33 -14.14 -4.72
CA TYR A 463 4.89 -12.75 -4.92
C TYR A 463 3.43 -12.59 -4.48
N GLU A 464 2.56 -13.51 -4.86
CA GLU A 464 1.14 -13.48 -4.55
C GLU A 464 0.87 -13.43 -3.04
N TYR A 465 1.48 -14.33 -2.26
CA TYR A 465 1.34 -14.28 -0.80
C TYR A 465 2.10 -13.13 -0.16
N THR A 466 3.19 -12.66 -0.77
CA THR A 466 3.91 -11.47 -0.31
C THR A 466 3.04 -10.22 -0.46
N SER A 467 2.40 -10.05 -1.61
CA SER A 467 1.48 -8.96 -1.90
C SER A 467 0.26 -9.01 -1.00
N SER A 468 -0.37 -10.19 -0.87
CA SER A 468 -1.53 -10.38 0.00
C SER A 468 -1.23 -10.07 1.46
N ALA A 469 -0.16 -10.63 2.03
CA ALA A 469 0.20 -10.40 3.42
C ALA A 469 0.63 -8.96 3.71
N ALA A 470 1.29 -8.30 2.75
CA ALA A 470 1.66 -6.89 2.82
C ALA A 470 0.47 -5.94 2.58
N ASN A 471 -0.67 -6.44 2.12
CA ASN A 471 -1.79 -5.67 1.61
C ASN A 471 -1.36 -4.69 0.50
N ASN A 472 -0.58 -5.16 -0.46
CA ASN A 472 -0.09 -4.36 -1.57
C ASN A 472 -1.08 -4.37 -2.74
N GLY A 473 -1.28 -5.53 -3.40
CA GLY A 473 -2.25 -5.70 -4.48
C GLY A 473 -1.64 -5.87 -5.87
N SER A 474 -0.33 -5.67 -6.07
CA SER A 474 0.33 -6.10 -7.30
C SER A 474 0.52 -7.61 -7.31
N GLY A 475 0.53 -8.23 -8.48
CA GLY A 475 0.80 -9.65 -8.71
C GLY A 475 1.97 -9.85 -9.67
N PHE A 476 2.41 -11.09 -9.79
CA PHE A 476 3.07 -11.56 -11.00
C PHE A 476 1.97 -12.16 -11.88
N GLU A 477 1.66 -11.46 -12.96
CA GLU A 477 0.46 -11.64 -13.77
C GLU A 477 0.49 -12.94 -14.61
N GLY A 478 1.59 -13.69 -14.55
CA GLY A 478 1.69 -15.06 -15.05
C GLY A 478 0.92 -16.08 -14.22
N LEU A 479 0.63 -15.77 -12.96
CA LEU A 479 -0.16 -16.63 -12.08
C LEU A 479 -1.65 -16.60 -12.46
N ALA A 480 -2.26 -17.77 -12.73
CA ALA A 480 -3.71 -17.88 -12.93
C ALA A 480 -4.44 -17.87 -11.56
N ASP A 481 -4.62 -16.69 -11.02
CA ASP A 481 -5.08 -16.43 -9.65
C ASP A 481 -6.59 -16.50 -9.44
N ASN A 482 -7.40 -16.39 -10.51
CA ASN A 482 -8.87 -16.46 -10.40
C ASN A 482 -9.37 -17.90 -10.25
N THR A 483 -9.03 -18.52 -9.15
CA THR A 483 -9.55 -19.85 -8.76
C THR A 483 -10.04 -19.83 -7.31
N PRO A 484 -10.93 -20.73 -6.90
CA PRO A 484 -11.40 -20.80 -5.51
C PRO A 484 -10.27 -20.93 -4.49
N PHE A 485 -9.18 -21.63 -4.83
CA PHE A 485 -8.02 -21.77 -3.95
C PHE A 485 -7.35 -20.41 -3.69
N TRP A 486 -7.00 -19.68 -4.75
CA TRP A 486 -6.35 -18.39 -4.65
C TRP A 486 -7.29 -17.35 -4.04
N ASN A 487 -8.55 -17.27 -4.51
CA ASN A 487 -9.53 -16.30 -4.00
C ASN A 487 -9.74 -16.42 -2.49
N ILE A 488 -9.80 -17.64 -1.94
CA ILE A 488 -10.04 -17.86 -0.50
C ILE A 488 -8.75 -17.71 0.31
N SER A 489 -7.65 -18.35 -0.12
CA SER A 489 -6.40 -18.37 0.66
C SER A 489 -5.75 -17.00 0.76
N THR A 490 -5.70 -16.24 -0.33
CA THR A 490 -5.21 -14.86 -0.34
C THR A 490 -6.14 -13.94 0.44
N GLY A 491 -7.48 -14.13 0.34
CA GLY A 491 -8.45 -13.41 1.15
C GLY A 491 -8.22 -13.57 2.66
N ILE A 492 -7.88 -14.76 3.12
CA ILE A 492 -7.51 -15.03 4.52
C ILE A 492 -6.20 -14.30 4.86
N ALA A 493 -5.17 -14.40 4.01
CA ALA A 493 -3.90 -13.72 4.20
C ALA A 493 -4.07 -12.20 4.29
N LEU A 494 -4.92 -11.62 3.43
CA LEU A 494 -5.29 -10.21 3.41
C LEU A 494 -5.90 -9.74 4.74
N ILE A 495 -6.89 -10.46 5.27
CA ILE A 495 -7.54 -10.14 6.55
C ILE A 495 -6.51 -10.15 7.69
N MET A 496 -5.73 -11.22 7.76
CA MET A 496 -4.72 -11.40 8.81
C MET A 496 -3.60 -10.36 8.70
N GLY A 497 -3.10 -10.08 7.51
CA GLY A 497 -2.06 -9.10 7.23
C GLY A 497 -2.46 -7.65 7.57
N ARG A 498 -3.77 -7.33 7.56
CA ARG A 498 -4.26 -5.99 7.87
C ARG A 498 -4.64 -5.80 9.33
N TYR A 499 -5.60 -6.60 9.80
CA TYR A 499 -6.24 -6.31 11.10
C TYR A 499 -5.39 -6.69 12.30
N PHE A 500 -4.64 -7.80 12.24
CA PHE A 500 -3.78 -8.20 13.36
C PHE A 500 -2.67 -7.17 13.63
N PRO A 501 -1.91 -6.69 12.62
CA PRO A 501 -0.94 -5.63 12.84
C PRO A 501 -1.57 -4.35 13.39
N ILE A 502 -2.66 -3.85 12.82
CA ILE A 502 -3.33 -2.62 13.29
C ILE A 502 -3.77 -2.78 14.74
N VAL A 503 -4.40 -3.90 15.10
CA VAL A 503 -4.85 -4.19 16.46
C VAL A 503 -3.66 -4.21 17.42
N GLY A 504 -2.58 -4.90 17.07
CA GLY A 504 -1.37 -4.96 17.88
C GLY A 504 -0.71 -3.60 18.10
N GLN A 505 -0.54 -2.85 17.02
CA GLN A 505 0.13 -1.55 17.03
C GLN A 505 -0.66 -0.49 17.82
N VAL A 506 -1.98 -0.42 17.61
CA VAL A 506 -2.86 0.47 18.36
C VAL A 506 -2.92 0.07 19.83
N ALA A 507 -2.91 -1.24 20.14
CA ALA A 507 -2.83 -1.73 21.51
C ALA A 507 -1.51 -1.31 22.19
N ILE A 508 -0.36 -1.47 21.53
CA ILE A 508 0.95 -1.00 22.05
C ILE A 508 0.87 0.50 22.36
N ALA A 509 0.39 1.31 21.41
CA ALA A 509 0.28 2.76 21.61
C ALA A 509 -0.65 3.11 22.77
N GLY A 510 -1.79 2.42 22.90
CA GLY A 510 -2.74 2.61 24.01
C GLY A 510 -2.18 2.19 25.38
N LEU A 511 -1.40 1.10 25.42
CA LEU A 511 -0.70 0.65 26.62
C LEU A 511 0.36 1.67 27.04
N LEU A 512 1.18 2.12 26.09
CA LEU A 512 2.19 3.15 26.34
C LEU A 512 1.56 4.48 26.80
N ALA A 513 0.43 4.88 26.19
CA ALA A 513 -0.29 6.12 26.56
C ALA A 513 -0.74 6.14 28.02
N SER A 514 -1.09 5.00 28.59
CA SER A 514 -1.54 4.86 29.99
C SER A 514 -0.40 4.89 31.02
N LYS A 515 0.85 4.72 30.58
CA LYS A 515 2.02 4.72 31.47
C LYS A 515 2.45 6.13 31.85
N LYS A 516 3.03 6.27 33.04
CA LYS A 516 3.62 7.54 33.49
C LYS A 516 4.80 7.91 32.58
N CYS A 517 4.88 9.17 32.21
CA CYS A 517 6.02 9.70 31.48
C CYS A 517 7.18 9.93 32.45
N ILE A 518 8.32 9.35 32.15
CA ILE A 518 9.56 9.51 32.93
C ILE A 518 10.37 10.64 32.27
N PRO A 519 10.90 11.60 33.03
CA PRO A 519 11.80 12.62 32.50
C PRO A 519 13.08 12.00 31.94
N GLU A 520 13.56 12.56 30.84
CA GLU A 520 14.84 12.14 30.24
C GLU A 520 15.99 12.34 31.25
N SER A 521 16.81 11.32 31.45
CA SER A 521 17.98 11.31 32.33
C SER A 521 19.23 10.92 31.53
N ALA A 522 20.40 11.03 32.17
CA ALA A 522 21.66 10.56 31.54
C ALA A 522 21.65 9.07 31.18
N GLY A 523 20.78 8.28 31.85
CA GLY A 523 20.55 6.86 31.57
C GLY A 523 19.55 6.57 30.45
N THR A 524 18.81 7.57 29.95
CA THR A 524 17.80 7.36 28.90
C THR A 524 18.46 7.08 27.54
N LEU A 525 17.99 6.04 26.84
CA LEU A 525 18.40 5.77 25.46
C LEU A 525 17.80 6.84 24.52
N ARG A 526 18.65 7.61 23.88
CA ARG A 526 18.22 8.65 22.93
C ARG A 526 17.81 7.99 21.60
N THR A 527 16.52 8.06 21.27
CA THR A 527 15.96 7.51 20.04
C THR A 527 16.01 8.49 18.86
N ASP A 528 16.39 9.76 19.09
CA ASP A 528 16.47 10.83 18.09
C ASP A 528 17.89 11.03 17.53
N THR A 529 18.68 9.95 17.40
CA THR A 529 20.07 9.95 16.94
C THR A 529 20.27 9.09 15.70
N GLY A 530 21.29 9.44 14.89
CA GLY A 530 21.66 8.65 13.71
C GLY A 530 22.07 7.21 14.06
N THR A 531 22.80 7.00 15.17
CA THR A 531 23.20 5.67 15.64
C THR A 531 21.99 4.78 15.93
N PHE A 532 20.98 5.32 16.63
CA PHE A 532 19.75 4.59 16.91
C PHE A 532 18.98 4.25 15.63
N SER A 533 18.92 5.20 14.68
CA SER A 533 18.26 5.01 13.39
C SER A 533 18.96 3.94 12.54
N LEU A 534 20.30 3.96 12.49
CA LEU A 534 21.09 2.96 11.79
C LEU A 534 20.88 1.57 12.43
N MET A 535 20.80 1.51 13.75
CA MET A 535 20.54 0.24 14.45
C MET A 535 19.11 -0.25 14.18
N THR A 536 18.12 0.62 14.15
CA THR A 536 16.75 0.22 13.77
C THR A 536 16.74 -0.31 12.34
N PHE A 537 17.45 0.34 11.42
CA PHE A 537 17.63 -0.15 10.05
C PHE A 537 18.27 -1.55 10.03
N ALA A 538 19.35 -1.74 10.78
CA ALA A 538 20.01 -3.05 10.86
C ALA A 538 19.08 -4.14 11.43
N VAL A 539 18.29 -3.84 12.47
CA VAL A 539 17.29 -4.78 13.02
C VAL A 539 16.27 -5.18 11.95
N ILE A 540 15.76 -4.22 11.17
CA ILE A 540 14.79 -4.49 10.09
C ILE A 540 15.42 -5.41 9.04
N ILE A 541 16.61 -5.09 8.55
CA ILE A 541 17.30 -5.88 7.53
C ILE A 541 17.65 -7.29 8.03
N ILE A 542 18.13 -7.43 9.28
CA ILE A 542 18.45 -8.75 9.84
C ILE A 542 17.18 -9.60 9.96
N VAL A 543 16.08 -9.05 10.46
CA VAL A 543 14.81 -9.78 10.56
C VAL A 543 14.31 -10.20 9.18
N ALA A 544 14.37 -9.31 8.19
CA ALA A 544 13.96 -9.61 6.82
C ALA A 544 14.85 -10.71 6.20
N ALA A 545 16.17 -10.58 6.34
CA ALA A 545 17.12 -11.57 5.82
C ALA A 545 16.90 -12.96 6.46
N LEU A 546 16.79 -13.04 7.78
CA LEU A 546 16.55 -14.31 8.48
C LEU A 546 15.22 -14.94 8.09
N SER A 547 14.20 -14.14 7.79
CA SER A 547 12.87 -14.62 7.44
C SER A 547 12.75 -15.05 5.98
N PHE A 548 13.29 -14.28 5.05
CA PHE A 548 12.94 -14.40 3.62
C PHE A 548 14.09 -14.84 2.71
N PHE A 549 15.35 -14.74 3.16
CA PHE A 549 16.49 -15.07 2.30
C PHE A 549 16.41 -16.47 1.67
N PRO A 550 15.99 -17.56 2.36
CA PRO A 550 15.88 -18.86 1.73
C PRO A 550 14.87 -18.88 0.55
N ALA A 551 13.72 -18.24 0.71
CA ALA A 551 12.69 -18.18 -0.34
C ALA A 551 13.16 -17.32 -1.54
N LEU A 552 13.80 -16.18 -1.27
CA LEU A 552 14.39 -15.33 -2.31
C LEU A 552 15.55 -16.02 -3.05
N ALA A 553 16.33 -16.86 -2.35
CA ALA A 553 17.40 -17.62 -2.97
C ALA A 553 16.88 -18.70 -3.93
N LEU A 554 15.76 -19.36 -3.57
CA LEU A 554 15.15 -20.43 -4.39
C LEU A 554 14.28 -19.90 -5.54
N GLY A 555 13.75 -18.72 -5.42
CA GLY A 555 12.96 -18.03 -6.46
C GLY A 555 13.86 -17.10 -7.31
N PRO A 556 13.78 -15.78 -7.06
CA PRO A 556 14.35 -14.78 -7.98
C PRO A 556 15.88 -14.83 -8.12
N ILE A 557 16.64 -15.24 -7.10
CA ILE A 557 18.11 -15.36 -7.21
C ILE A 557 18.47 -16.58 -8.08
N ALA A 558 17.81 -17.72 -7.85
CA ALA A 558 18.03 -18.91 -8.68
C ALA A 558 17.62 -18.64 -10.14
N ASP A 559 16.51 -17.97 -10.37
CA ASP A 559 16.04 -17.53 -11.68
C ASP A 559 17.11 -16.66 -12.38
N TYR A 560 17.63 -15.64 -11.70
CA TYR A 560 18.69 -14.77 -12.21
C TYR A 560 19.99 -15.53 -12.56
N LEU A 561 20.33 -16.58 -11.82
CA LEU A 561 21.56 -17.34 -12.02
C LEU A 561 21.43 -18.46 -13.07
N THR A 562 20.22 -18.76 -13.52
CA THR A 562 19.96 -19.79 -14.51
C THR A 562 20.28 -19.29 -15.94
N PHE A 563 20.44 -17.99 -16.14
CA PHE A 563 20.71 -17.33 -17.41
C PHE A 563 22.06 -16.63 -17.48
#